data_1d6c9e7d3ef51c83a748f490fb8d8c85
#
_entry.id   1d6c9e7d3ef51c83a748f490fb8d8c85
#
_cell.length_a   1.000
_cell.length_b   1.000
_cell.length_c   1.000
_cell.angle_alpha   90.00
_cell.angle_beta   90.00
_cell.angle_gamma   90.00
#
_symmetry.space_group_name_H-M   'P 1'
#
loop_
_entity.id
_entity.type
_entity.pdbx_description
1 polymer ?
#
loop_
_entity_poly.entity_id
_entity_poly.type
_entity_poly.pdbx_seq_one_letter_code
_entity_poly.pdbx_strand_id
1 'polypeptide(L)'
;MTTFELFPADVHNKRTIQQGHPPGWTNRRGGEYDLVVLGGGPTGLVAAMTAAAGGHHVAITEQRLTGGTCVNFGCTPSKALIRCARAVHDAARGAEFGFRLDTPPQIDFAAVMERVRRMRSMSSAGDAVDAVEQTGAEVYLGHARFTAPNVVEVDGRQLRFRKAVIATGSDPFVPPIEGLRAGEYLTNESVFSLTELPARLVVIGGGPLACELAQAFRRLGSEVDLVSNTQSLMPRDEPEAGELIRRRFEQEGLRLHLGSKAVRVTSGRLAVHGPAGTRELHYDALLLGTGRIPNVGHLDLEAASVRFSNSGVQVDEYLRTSNPNIFAAGDVAFPEKFTHAAMATARLCVTNALNGANRRATELVVPHCTYTDPEVAQVGLTPDRAREEGVAIDEYRLELAKVERAFLDGEEEGFAVIYTRRGTGEIVGATLVAAHAGEMISELILTMTHKVPLEVVAETIHCYPTQAEVFQRIALQYASTRKGTVPIWGIPAAKGGDRINEEPAK
;
A
#
# COMPACT_ATOMS: atom_id res chain seq x y z
N MET A 1 -14.70 25.16 -15.49
CA MET A 1 -14.72 23.72 -15.17
C MET A 1 -13.59 23.06 -15.90
N THR A 2 -12.63 22.49 -15.19
CA THR A 2 -11.52 21.73 -15.79
C THR A 2 -12.08 20.41 -16.25
N THR A 3 -12.08 20.16 -17.55
CA THR A 3 -12.46 18.85 -18.11
C THR A 3 -11.38 17.87 -17.68
N PHE A 4 -11.72 16.91 -16.83
CA PHE A 4 -10.80 15.85 -16.45
C PHE A 4 -10.77 14.77 -17.53
N GLU A 5 -9.58 14.38 -17.98
CA GLU A 5 -9.42 13.38 -19.04
C GLU A 5 -8.57 12.20 -18.55
N LEU A 6 -8.99 10.99 -18.91
CA LEU A 6 -8.21 9.76 -18.77
C LEU A 6 -7.85 9.25 -20.15
N PHE A 7 -6.60 8.85 -20.33
CA PHE A 7 -6.14 8.27 -21.60
C PHE A 7 -5.99 6.73 -21.49
N PRO A 8 -6.31 6.00 -22.57
CA PRO A 8 -7.02 6.41 -23.79
C PRO A 8 -8.49 6.73 -23.52
N ALA A 9 -9.13 7.48 -24.43
CA ALA A 9 -10.54 7.86 -24.30
C ALA A 9 -11.50 6.71 -24.70
N ASP A 10 -11.36 5.57 -24.02
CA ASP A 10 -12.21 4.37 -24.23
C ASP A 10 -13.49 4.39 -23.37
N VAL A 11 -14.33 3.37 -23.55
CA VAL A 11 -15.60 3.24 -22.82
C VAL A 11 -15.41 3.13 -21.31
N HIS A 12 -14.35 2.46 -20.86
CA HIS A 12 -14.08 2.24 -19.44
C HIS A 12 -13.63 3.54 -18.75
N ASN A 13 -12.73 4.31 -19.40
CA ASN A 13 -12.28 5.60 -18.90
C ASN A 13 -13.41 6.63 -18.89
N LYS A 14 -14.23 6.68 -19.95
CA LYS A 14 -15.41 7.55 -19.95
C LYS A 14 -16.38 7.20 -18.82
N ARG A 15 -16.60 5.90 -18.56
CA ARG A 15 -17.42 5.46 -17.42
C ARG A 15 -16.81 5.83 -16.08
N THR A 16 -15.50 5.67 -15.90
CA THR A 16 -14.79 6.09 -14.66
C THR A 16 -14.96 7.59 -14.42
N ILE A 17 -14.81 8.41 -15.46
CA ILE A 17 -15.04 9.86 -15.36
C ILE A 17 -16.50 10.15 -15.02
N GLN A 18 -17.46 9.53 -15.70
CA GLN A 18 -18.90 9.71 -15.43
C GLN A 18 -19.28 9.35 -14.00
N GLN A 19 -18.61 8.36 -13.39
CA GLN A 19 -18.83 7.95 -12.01
C GLN A 19 -18.16 8.88 -11.00
N GLY A 20 -16.90 9.24 -11.23
CA GLY A 20 -16.08 9.95 -10.24
C GLY A 20 -16.09 11.46 -10.37
N HIS A 21 -16.43 12.00 -11.54
CA HIS A 21 -16.54 13.44 -11.82
C HIS A 21 -17.46 13.66 -13.01
N PRO A 22 -18.79 13.50 -12.83
CA PRO A 22 -19.76 13.59 -13.92
C PRO A 22 -19.61 14.89 -14.71
N PRO A 23 -19.47 14.85 -16.03
CA PRO A 23 -19.47 16.06 -16.85
C PRO A 23 -20.74 16.89 -16.64
N GLY A 24 -20.58 18.20 -16.47
CA GLY A 24 -21.72 19.09 -16.22
C GLY A 24 -22.21 19.08 -14.77
N TRP A 25 -21.50 18.44 -13.84
CA TRP A 25 -21.84 18.51 -12.42
C TRP A 25 -21.97 19.96 -11.94
N THR A 26 -22.98 20.22 -11.13
CA THR A 26 -23.20 21.54 -10.53
C THR A 26 -23.28 21.38 -9.01
N ASN A 27 -22.33 21.98 -8.31
CA ASN A 27 -22.31 22.01 -6.85
C ASN A 27 -23.59 22.65 -6.31
N ARG A 28 -24.11 22.10 -5.21
CA ARG A 28 -25.22 22.66 -4.44
C ARG A 28 -24.84 24.03 -3.89
N ARG A 29 -25.81 24.78 -3.36
CA ARG A 29 -25.53 25.97 -2.55
C ARG A 29 -24.79 25.53 -1.31
N GLY A 30 -23.74 26.30 -0.93
CA GLY A 30 -23.06 26.09 0.33
C GLY A 30 -24.01 26.17 1.53
N GLY A 31 -23.59 25.64 2.66
CA GLY A 31 -24.43 25.53 3.85
C GLY A 31 -23.63 25.35 5.14
N GLU A 32 -24.34 24.93 6.19
CA GLU A 32 -23.76 24.57 7.49
C GLU A 32 -23.80 23.05 7.66
N TYR A 33 -22.69 22.48 8.10
CA TYR A 33 -22.47 21.04 8.18
C TYR A 33 -21.96 20.63 9.57
N ASP A 34 -22.35 19.47 10.02
CA ASP A 34 -21.73 18.86 11.20
C ASP A 34 -20.30 18.45 10.88
N LEU A 35 -20.07 17.94 9.64
CA LEU A 35 -18.76 17.54 9.16
C LEU A 35 -18.52 17.98 7.71
N VAL A 36 -17.36 18.60 7.46
CA VAL A 36 -16.83 18.81 6.11
C VAL A 36 -15.58 17.98 5.94
N VAL A 37 -15.52 17.19 4.86
CA VAL A 37 -14.39 16.32 4.51
C VAL A 37 -13.69 16.84 3.27
N LEU A 38 -12.38 17.10 3.36
CA LEU A 38 -11.59 17.58 2.24
C LEU A 38 -10.81 16.41 1.60
N GLY A 39 -11.21 16.02 0.38
CA GLY A 39 -10.67 14.91 -0.40
C GLY A 39 -11.63 13.72 -0.49
N GLY A 40 -11.90 13.26 -1.71
CA GLY A 40 -12.82 12.16 -2.04
C GLY A 40 -12.10 10.82 -2.30
N GLY A 41 -10.88 10.63 -1.76
CA GLY A 41 -10.19 9.35 -1.74
C GLY A 41 -10.74 8.41 -0.66
N PRO A 42 -10.16 7.19 -0.47
CA PRO A 42 -10.66 6.19 0.48
C PRO A 42 -10.82 6.72 1.90
N THR A 43 -9.91 7.58 2.34
CA THR A 43 -9.99 8.25 3.65
C THR A 43 -11.24 9.10 3.76
N GLY A 44 -11.43 10.00 2.81
CA GLY A 44 -12.54 10.95 2.85
C GLY A 44 -13.89 10.27 2.63
N LEU A 45 -13.98 9.32 1.70
CA LEU A 45 -15.20 8.54 1.46
C LEU A 45 -15.64 7.80 2.73
N VAL A 46 -14.70 7.08 3.38
CA VAL A 46 -15.02 6.38 4.64
C VAL A 46 -15.43 7.36 5.73
N ALA A 47 -14.76 8.51 5.86
CA ALA A 47 -15.14 9.51 6.85
C ALA A 47 -16.54 10.07 6.59
N ALA A 48 -16.82 10.49 5.34
CA ALA A 48 -18.09 11.09 4.98
C ALA A 48 -19.25 10.10 5.12
N MET A 49 -19.11 8.89 4.54
CA MET A 49 -20.15 7.86 4.57
C MET A 49 -20.42 7.36 6.00
N THR A 50 -19.36 7.20 6.82
CA THR A 50 -19.54 6.80 8.24
C THR A 50 -20.30 7.86 9.02
N ALA A 51 -19.98 9.14 8.84
CA ALA A 51 -20.65 10.23 9.52
C ALA A 51 -22.12 10.40 9.04
N ALA A 52 -22.36 10.32 7.73
CA ALA A 52 -23.71 10.39 7.15
C ALA A 52 -24.59 9.23 7.63
N ALA A 53 -24.06 8.00 7.67
CA ALA A 53 -24.77 6.84 8.23
C ALA A 53 -25.08 7.02 9.74
N GLY A 54 -24.28 7.82 10.45
CA GLY A 54 -24.54 8.23 11.83
C GLY A 54 -25.60 9.34 11.98
N GLY A 55 -26.22 9.79 10.89
CA GLY A 55 -27.29 10.82 10.89
C GLY A 55 -26.77 12.25 10.91
N HIS A 56 -25.47 12.48 10.65
CA HIS A 56 -24.89 13.82 10.59
C HIS A 56 -25.07 14.46 9.21
N HIS A 57 -25.18 15.79 9.15
CA HIS A 57 -25.16 16.56 7.93
C HIS A 57 -23.72 16.73 7.44
N VAL A 58 -23.39 16.11 6.32
CA VAL A 58 -22.00 15.94 5.86
C VAL A 58 -21.82 16.49 4.43
N ALA A 59 -20.75 17.26 4.23
CA ALA A 59 -20.24 17.59 2.91
C ALA A 59 -18.87 16.92 2.68
N ILE A 60 -18.64 16.42 1.47
CA ILE A 60 -17.33 15.93 1.02
C ILE A 60 -16.91 16.67 -0.24
N THR A 61 -15.63 17.02 -0.34
CA THR A 61 -15.07 17.73 -1.50
C THR A 61 -14.09 16.85 -2.26
N GLU A 62 -14.08 16.95 -3.60
CA GLU A 62 -13.10 16.25 -4.44
C GLU A 62 -12.73 17.12 -5.65
N GLN A 63 -11.44 17.26 -5.91
CA GLN A 63 -10.97 18.08 -7.03
C GLN A 63 -10.82 17.32 -8.35
N ARG A 64 -10.66 15.98 -8.30
CA ARG A 64 -10.38 15.13 -9.48
C ARG A 64 -11.47 14.07 -9.64
N LEU A 65 -11.24 12.88 -9.14
CA LEU A 65 -12.15 11.73 -9.23
C LEU A 65 -12.39 11.15 -7.84
N THR A 66 -13.63 10.93 -7.47
CA THR A 66 -13.97 10.14 -6.28
C THR A 66 -13.34 8.76 -6.37
N GLY A 67 -13.05 8.13 -5.21
CA GLY A 67 -12.20 6.94 -5.11
C GLY A 67 -10.70 7.27 -5.02
N GLY A 68 -10.29 8.52 -5.35
CA GLY A 68 -8.94 9.04 -5.20
C GLY A 68 -7.87 8.20 -5.89
N THR A 69 -6.63 8.26 -5.37
CA THR A 69 -5.49 7.54 -5.95
C THR A 69 -5.65 6.03 -5.92
N CYS A 70 -6.24 5.45 -4.87
CA CYS A 70 -6.34 4.00 -4.71
C CYS A 70 -7.09 3.34 -5.88
N VAL A 71 -8.31 3.79 -6.17
CA VAL A 71 -9.15 3.21 -7.21
C VAL A 71 -8.68 3.66 -8.60
N ASN A 72 -8.34 4.93 -8.76
CA ASN A 72 -8.10 5.48 -10.08
C ASN A 72 -6.67 5.29 -10.58
N PHE A 73 -5.67 5.31 -9.69
CA PHE A 73 -4.25 5.38 -10.04
C PHE A 73 -3.32 4.52 -9.16
N GLY A 74 -3.87 3.63 -8.34
CA GLY A 74 -3.08 2.88 -7.35
C GLY A 74 -3.45 1.41 -7.26
N CYS A 75 -4.05 1.03 -6.13
CA CYS A 75 -4.27 -0.37 -5.73
C CYS A 75 -5.07 -1.17 -6.77
N THR A 76 -6.19 -0.63 -7.25
CA THR A 76 -7.05 -1.33 -8.19
C THR A 76 -6.35 -1.60 -9.53
N PRO A 77 -5.83 -0.59 -10.26
CA PRO A 77 -5.18 -0.85 -11.55
C PRO A 77 -3.88 -1.65 -11.41
N SER A 78 -3.08 -1.45 -10.34
CA SER A 78 -1.84 -2.21 -10.17
C SER A 78 -2.11 -3.69 -9.91
N LYS A 79 -3.08 -4.04 -9.04
CA LYS A 79 -3.41 -5.45 -8.76
C LYS A 79 -4.08 -6.13 -9.96
N ALA A 80 -4.83 -5.40 -10.76
CA ALA A 80 -5.34 -5.90 -12.03
C ALA A 80 -4.21 -6.23 -13.03
N LEU A 81 -3.17 -5.38 -13.11
CA LEU A 81 -1.98 -5.60 -13.95
C LEU A 81 -1.15 -6.78 -13.45
N ILE A 82 -0.84 -6.81 -12.14
CA ILE A 82 -0.09 -7.89 -11.48
C ILE A 82 -0.78 -9.24 -11.72
N ARG A 83 -2.12 -9.31 -11.62
CA ARG A 83 -2.84 -10.55 -11.87
C ARG A 83 -2.68 -11.04 -13.32
N CYS A 84 -2.64 -10.14 -14.31
CA CYS A 84 -2.35 -10.51 -15.70
C CYS A 84 -0.92 -11.04 -15.83
N ALA A 85 0.07 -10.36 -15.23
CA ALA A 85 1.47 -10.76 -15.25
C ALA A 85 1.67 -12.13 -14.58
N ARG A 86 0.99 -12.40 -13.45
CA ARG A 86 1.02 -13.71 -12.79
C ARG A 86 0.43 -14.80 -13.68
N ALA A 87 -0.66 -14.55 -14.39
CA ALA A 87 -1.23 -15.56 -15.31
C ALA A 87 -0.28 -15.94 -16.44
N VAL A 88 0.50 -14.99 -16.95
CA VAL A 88 1.53 -15.26 -17.96
C VAL A 88 2.67 -16.10 -17.36
N HIS A 89 3.11 -15.75 -16.15
CA HIS A 89 4.15 -16.48 -15.42
C HIS A 89 3.73 -17.91 -15.10
N ASP A 90 2.50 -18.12 -14.61
CA ASP A 90 1.95 -19.45 -14.32
C ASP A 90 1.89 -20.32 -15.58
N ALA A 91 1.46 -19.74 -16.71
CA ALA A 91 1.44 -20.44 -17.99
C ALA A 91 2.85 -20.84 -18.46
N ALA A 92 3.87 -19.99 -18.23
CA ALA A 92 5.25 -20.28 -18.57
C ALA A 92 5.85 -21.44 -17.74
N ARG A 93 5.33 -21.67 -16.52
CA ARG A 93 5.70 -22.79 -15.63
C ARG A 93 4.97 -24.09 -15.95
N GLY A 94 4.17 -24.16 -17.00
CA GLY A 94 3.30 -25.30 -17.32
C GLY A 94 4.00 -26.66 -17.31
N ALA A 95 5.29 -26.74 -17.66
CA ALA A 95 6.07 -27.96 -17.64
C ALA A 95 6.17 -28.60 -16.25
N GLU A 96 6.19 -27.80 -15.20
CA GLU A 96 6.18 -28.28 -13.80
C GLU A 96 4.86 -28.97 -13.46
N PHE A 97 3.76 -28.52 -14.07
CA PHE A 97 2.41 -29.03 -13.86
C PHE A 97 1.94 -30.02 -14.94
N GLY A 98 2.85 -30.53 -15.74
CA GLY A 98 2.60 -31.62 -16.68
C GLY A 98 2.07 -31.20 -18.05
N PHE A 99 2.11 -29.91 -18.40
CA PHE A 99 1.77 -29.45 -19.75
C PHE A 99 2.86 -28.56 -20.33
N ARG A 100 2.94 -28.52 -21.65
CA ARG A 100 3.89 -27.69 -22.39
C ARG A 100 3.13 -26.86 -23.40
N LEU A 101 3.54 -25.62 -23.56
CA LEU A 101 3.10 -24.75 -24.64
C LEU A 101 4.09 -24.91 -25.79
N ASP A 102 3.58 -25.06 -27.04
CA ASP A 102 4.41 -25.15 -28.22
C ASP A 102 5.22 -23.87 -28.47
N THR A 103 4.66 -22.74 -28.07
CA THR A 103 5.28 -21.41 -28.10
C THR A 103 5.01 -20.67 -26.79
N PRO A 104 5.92 -19.76 -26.37
CA PRO A 104 5.63 -18.88 -25.24
C PRO A 104 4.31 -18.13 -25.42
N PRO A 105 3.58 -17.81 -24.33
CA PRO A 105 2.36 -17.04 -24.41
C PRO A 105 2.60 -15.74 -25.18
N GLN A 106 1.78 -15.49 -26.20
CA GLN A 106 1.77 -14.20 -26.88
C GLN A 106 0.97 -13.21 -26.07
N ILE A 107 1.60 -12.08 -25.72
CA ILE A 107 1.01 -11.09 -24.84
C ILE A 107 0.38 -9.97 -25.70
N ASP A 108 -0.93 -9.86 -25.65
CA ASP A 108 -1.67 -8.71 -26.14
C ASP A 108 -1.72 -7.65 -25.01
N PHE A 109 -0.73 -6.76 -24.99
CA PHE A 109 -0.64 -5.72 -23.96
C PHE A 109 -1.82 -4.73 -24.01
N ALA A 110 -2.38 -4.48 -25.20
CA ALA A 110 -3.56 -3.61 -25.32
C ALA A 110 -4.77 -4.23 -24.60
N ALA A 111 -4.99 -5.54 -24.75
CA ALA A 111 -6.03 -6.30 -24.05
C ALA A 111 -5.77 -6.37 -22.53
N VAL A 112 -4.50 -6.52 -22.10
CA VAL A 112 -4.12 -6.43 -20.68
C VAL A 112 -4.53 -5.07 -20.10
N MET A 113 -4.17 -3.97 -20.76
CA MET A 113 -4.47 -2.62 -20.29
C MET A 113 -5.96 -2.28 -20.39
N GLU A 114 -6.69 -2.80 -21.38
CA GLU A 114 -8.15 -2.72 -21.41
C GLU A 114 -8.77 -3.40 -20.19
N ARG A 115 -8.30 -4.62 -19.83
CA ARG A 115 -8.76 -5.29 -18.61
C ARG A 115 -8.47 -4.45 -17.36
N VAL A 116 -7.30 -3.83 -17.26
CA VAL A 116 -6.96 -2.93 -16.13
C VAL A 116 -7.95 -1.78 -16.02
N ARG A 117 -8.26 -1.11 -17.14
CA ARG A 117 -9.23 -0.01 -17.20
C ARG A 117 -10.66 -0.48 -16.88
N ARG A 118 -11.04 -1.65 -17.36
CA ARG A 118 -12.33 -2.27 -17.04
C ARG A 118 -12.46 -2.57 -15.54
N MET A 119 -11.47 -3.16 -14.91
CA MET A 119 -11.47 -3.41 -13.45
C MET A 119 -11.55 -2.11 -12.65
N ARG A 120 -10.78 -1.07 -13.04
CA ARG A 120 -10.87 0.26 -12.46
C ARG A 120 -12.29 0.83 -12.55
N SER A 121 -12.90 0.81 -13.75
CA SER A 121 -14.27 1.30 -13.98
C SER A 121 -15.32 0.51 -13.18
N MET A 122 -15.13 -0.78 -12.94
CA MET A 122 -16.02 -1.57 -12.08
C MET A 122 -15.85 -1.18 -10.61
N SER A 123 -14.61 -0.99 -10.15
CA SER A 123 -14.32 -0.59 -8.77
C SER A 123 -14.83 0.82 -8.46
N SER A 124 -14.69 1.76 -9.42
CA SER A 124 -15.12 3.14 -9.22
C SER A 124 -16.64 3.30 -9.07
N ALA A 125 -17.43 2.29 -9.40
CA ALA A 125 -18.88 2.34 -9.23
C ALA A 125 -19.31 2.44 -7.76
N GLY A 126 -18.57 1.81 -6.84
CA GLY A 126 -18.83 1.91 -5.41
C GLY A 126 -18.46 3.26 -4.78
N ASP A 127 -17.58 3.99 -5.45
CA ASP A 127 -17.09 5.31 -5.05
C ASP A 127 -17.70 6.45 -5.92
N ALA A 128 -18.68 6.12 -6.76
CA ALA A 128 -19.32 7.09 -7.65
C ALA A 128 -19.98 8.22 -6.86
N VAL A 129 -20.00 9.42 -7.43
CA VAL A 129 -20.64 10.59 -6.84
C VAL A 129 -22.08 10.28 -6.38
N ASP A 130 -22.87 9.65 -7.26
CA ASP A 130 -24.25 9.26 -6.93
C ASP A 130 -24.33 8.24 -5.78
N ALA A 131 -23.38 7.29 -5.72
CA ALA A 131 -23.34 6.30 -4.64
C ALA A 131 -22.99 6.97 -3.29
N VAL A 132 -22.11 7.96 -3.31
CA VAL A 132 -21.79 8.75 -2.10
C VAL A 132 -23.00 9.57 -1.66
N GLU A 133 -23.69 10.25 -2.57
CA GLU A 133 -24.91 11.02 -2.26
C GLU A 133 -26.05 10.15 -1.72
N GLN A 134 -26.19 8.91 -2.19
CA GLN A 134 -27.16 7.95 -1.65
C GLN A 134 -26.94 7.61 -0.17
N THR A 135 -25.72 7.83 0.37
CA THR A 135 -25.46 7.66 1.80
C THR A 135 -25.92 8.85 2.66
N GLY A 136 -26.33 9.95 2.02
CA GLY A 136 -26.72 11.20 2.67
C GLY A 136 -25.62 12.25 2.76
N ALA A 137 -24.41 11.96 2.27
CA ALA A 137 -23.34 12.95 2.17
C ALA A 137 -23.51 13.81 0.91
N GLU A 138 -23.35 15.13 1.00
CA GLU A 138 -23.38 16.04 -0.14
C GLU A 138 -22.01 16.16 -0.79
N VAL A 139 -21.92 15.92 -2.11
CA VAL A 139 -20.66 15.97 -2.86
C VAL A 139 -20.46 17.32 -3.51
N TYR A 140 -19.27 17.89 -3.32
CA TYR A 140 -18.79 19.11 -3.94
C TYR A 140 -17.56 18.82 -4.78
N LEU A 141 -17.67 18.97 -6.09
CA LEU A 141 -16.55 18.79 -7.02
C LEU A 141 -15.84 20.12 -7.27
N GLY A 142 -14.54 20.15 -7.10
CA GLY A 142 -13.69 21.31 -7.27
C GLY A 142 -12.58 21.39 -6.23
N HIS A 143 -11.74 22.39 -6.38
CA HIS A 143 -10.64 22.63 -5.45
C HIS A 143 -11.17 23.26 -4.15
N ALA A 144 -10.94 22.57 -3.03
CA ALA A 144 -11.33 23.02 -1.70
C ALA A 144 -10.17 23.73 -0.99
N ARG A 145 -10.47 24.86 -0.30
CA ARG A 145 -9.51 25.59 0.54
C ARG A 145 -10.20 26.18 1.77
N PHE A 146 -9.44 26.36 2.84
CA PHE A 146 -9.95 27.08 4.01
C PHE A 146 -9.93 28.58 3.77
N THR A 147 -11.03 29.26 4.11
CA THR A 147 -11.12 30.74 4.07
C THR A 147 -11.27 31.36 5.47
N ALA A 148 -11.55 30.51 6.48
CA ALA A 148 -11.64 30.88 7.89
C ALA A 148 -11.44 29.61 8.75
N PRO A 149 -11.26 29.75 10.08
CA PRO A 149 -11.05 28.59 10.97
C PRO A 149 -12.16 27.52 10.96
N ASN A 150 -13.34 27.85 10.41
CA ASN A 150 -14.49 26.97 10.33
C ASN A 150 -15.23 27.04 8.98
N VAL A 151 -14.56 27.50 7.92
CA VAL A 151 -15.16 27.64 6.58
C VAL A 151 -14.22 27.08 5.53
N VAL A 152 -14.75 26.19 4.69
CA VAL A 152 -14.13 25.71 3.46
C VAL A 152 -14.85 26.33 2.28
N GLU A 153 -14.11 26.77 1.26
CA GLU A 153 -14.64 27.22 -0.02
C GLU A 153 -14.32 26.20 -1.12
N VAL A 154 -15.32 25.88 -1.93
CA VAL A 154 -15.19 25.05 -3.13
C VAL A 154 -15.92 25.72 -4.27
N ASP A 155 -15.24 26.11 -5.34
CA ASP A 155 -15.82 26.74 -6.53
C ASP A 155 -16.78 27.90 -6.17
N GLY A 156 -16.35 28.80 -5.26
CA GLY A 156 -17.12 29.94 -4.76
C GLY A 156 -18.27 29.57 -3.80
N ARG A 157 -18.44 28.31 -3.43
CA ARG A 157 -19.42 27.86 -2.44
C ARG A 157 -18.78 27.78 -1.07
N GLN A 158 -19.39 28.41 -0.07
CA GLN A 158 -18.90 28.36 1.31
C GLN A 158 -19.58 27.23 2.09
N LEU A 159 -18.78 26.36 2.66
CA LEU A 159 -19.17 25.23 3.52
C LEU A 159 -18.71 25.55 4.94
N ARG A 160 -19.65 25.97 5.80
CA ARG A 160 -19.38 26.21 7.22
C ARG A 160 -19.51 24.90 7.97
N PHE A 161 -18.57 24.60 8.85
CA PHE A 161 -18.54 23.33 9.56
C PHE A 161 -18.43 23.48 11.07
N ARG A 162 -18.93 22.48 11.80
CA ARG A 162 -18.67 22.25 13.23
C ARG A 162 -17.37 21.49 13.41
N LYS A 163 -17.15 20.47 12.57
CA LYS A 163 -15.93 19.67 12.48
C LYS A 163 -15.50 19.50 11.03
N ALA A 164 -14.19 19.34 10.81
CA ALA A 164 -13.66 18.99 9.49
C ALA A 164 -12.62 17.86 9.57
N VAL A 165 -12.48 17.10 8.47
CA VAL A 165 -11.43 16.10 8.28
C VAL A 165 -10.65 16.44 7.01
N ILE A 166 -9.34 16.65 7.14
CA ILE A 166 -8.43 16.79 6.01
C ILE A 166 -8.01 15.38 5.59
N ALA A 167 -8.39 14.99 4.37
CA ALA A 167 -8.21 13.66 3.78
C ALA A 167 -7.64 13.74 2.35
N THR A 168 -6.82 14.74 2.08
CA THR A 168 -6.32 15.11 0.76
C THR A 168 -5.24 14.17 0.20
N GLY A 169 -4.79 13.21 1.01
CA GLY A 169 -3.89 12.17 0.57
C GLY A 169 -2.46 12.64 0.26
N SER A 170 -1.86 12.06 -0.75
CA SER A 170 -0.47 12.31 -1.15
C SER A 170 -0.30 12.12 -2.66
N ASP A 171 0.71 12.80 -3.23
CA ASP A 171 1.12 12.69 -4.63
C ASP A 171 2.47 11.98 -4.77
N PRO A 172 2.81 11.44 -5.96
CA PRO A 172 4.11 10.85 -6.20
C PRO A 172 5.24 11.87 -6.02
N PHE A 173 6.31 11.46 -5.33
CA PHE A 173 7.52 12.27 -5.23
C PHE A 173 8.32 12.20 -6.53
N VAL A 174 8.63 13.33 -7.11
CA VAL A 174 9.52 13.46 -8.26
C VAL A 174 10.89 13.92 -7.78
N PRO A 175 11.92 13.05 -7.82
CA PRO A 175 13.25 13.42 -7.37
C PRO A 175 13.89 14.46 -8.31
N PRO A 176 14.77 15.34 -7.79
CA PRO A 176 15.47 16.33 -8.59
C PRO A 176 16.61 15.67 -9.38
N ILE A 177 16.27 15.07 -10.52
CA ILE A 177 17.22 14.47 -11.46
C ILE A 177 17.48 15.48 -12.58
N GLU A 178 18.74 15.75 -12.87
CA GLU A 178 19.13 16.68 -13.95
C GLU A 178 18.52 16.25 -15.28
N GLY A 179 17.91 17.18 -16.00
CA GLY A 179 17.30 16.94 -17.31
C GLY A 179 15.95 16.24 -17.28
N LEU A 180 15.43 15.82 -16.13
CA LEU A 180 14.10 15.22 -16.01
C LEU A 180 13.01 16.28 -16.15
N ARG A 181 12.11 16.13 -17.12
CA ARG A 181 11.02 17.09 -17.39
C ARG A 181 9.66 16.44 -17.17
N ALA A 182 8.69 17.25 -16.76
CA ALA A 182 7.30 16.81 -16.67
C ALA A 182 6.81 16.25 -18.02
N GLY A 183 6.14 15.09 -17.98
CA GLY A 183 5.66 14.39 -19.17
C GLY A 183 6.66 13.42 -19.82
N GLU A 184 7.94 13.42 -19.40
CA GLU A 184 8.96 12.49 -19.91
C GLU A 184 9.16 11.26 -19.01
N TYR A 185 8.34 11.12 -17.98
CA TYR A 185 8.36 9.98 -17.05
C TYR A 185 6.94 9.54 -16.69
N LEU A 186 6.86 8.30 -16.26
CA LEU A 186 5.66 7.71 -15.72
C LEU A 186 5.68 7.77 -14.18
N THR A 187 4.51 7.91 -13.61
CA THR A 187 4.24 7.69 -12.19
C THR A 187 3.09 6.70 -12.05
N ASN A 188 2.65 6.43 -10.83
CA ASN A 188 1.41 5.67 -10.62
C ASN A 188 0.19 6.33 -11.28
N GLU A 189 0.21 7.63 -11.56
CA GLU A 189 -0.91 8.32 -12.20
C GLU A 189 -0.97 8.09 -13.71
N SER A 190 0.16 7.87 -14.38
CA SER A 190 0.25 7.77 -15.83
C SER A 190 0.57 6.36 -16.38
N VAL A 191 1.19 5.48 -15.57
CA VAL A 191 1.59 4.14 -16.03
C VAL A 191 0.40 3.29 -16.49
N PHE A 192 -0.77 3.49 -15.89
CA PHE A 192 -2.00 2.76 -16.26
C PHE A 192 -2.72 3.34 -17.49
N SER A 193 -2.16 4.37 -18.09
CA SER A 193 -2.61 4.94 -19.37
C SER A 193 -1.83 4.41 -20.58
N LEU A 194 -0.83 3.57 -20.36
CA LEU A 194 -0.09 2.94 -21.46
C LEU A 194 -1.01 2.09 -22.34
N THR A 195 -0.78 2.15 -23.65
CA THR A 195 -1.48 1.36 -24.68
C THR A 195 -0.54 0.37 -25.36
N GLU A 196 0.76 0.60 -25.25
CA GLU A 196 1.81 -0.24 -25.82
C GLU A 196 2.80 -0.63 -24.71
N LEU A 197 3.33 -1.85 -24.79
CA LEU A 197 4.34 -2.32 -23.85
C LEU A 197 5.68 -1.65 -24.16
N PRO A 198 6.30 -0.90 -23.22
CA PRO A 198 7.64 -0.40 -23.43
C PRO A 198 8.62 -1.59 -23.53
N ALA A 199 9.42 -1.64 -24.59
CA ALA A 199 10.40 -2.73 -24.74
C ALA A 199 11.46 -2.66 -23.63
N ARG A 200 11.91 -1.44 -23.27
CA ARG A 200 12.89 -1.19 -22.20
C ARG A 200 12.29 -0.24 -21.18
N LEU A 201 12.08 -0.73 -19.97
CA LEU A 201 11.55 0.05 -18.85
C LEU A 201 12.65 0.23 -17.80
N VAL A 202 12.93 1.49 -17.43
CA VAL A 202 13.71 1.79 -16.24
C VAL A 202 12.75 2.21 -15.11
N VAL A 203 12.89 1.55 -13.96
CA VAL A 203 12.12 1.85 -12.74
C VAL A 203 13.06 2.46 -11.72
N ILE A 204 12.77 3.67 -11.24
CA ILE A 204 13.52 4.33 -10.16
C ILE A 204 12.76 4.17 -8.85
N GLY A 205 13.36 3.46 -7.89
CA GLY A 205 12.82 3.16 -6.57
C GLY A 205 13.01 1.69 -6.20
N GLY A 206 13.09 1.39 -4.90
CA GLY A 206 13.21 0.04 -4.35
C GLY A 206 12.08 -0.31 -3.39
N GLY A 207 11.03 0.54 -3.31
CA GLY A 207 9.86 0.31 -2.46
C GLY A 207 8.78 -0.55 -3.12
N PRO A 208 7.67 -0.82 -2.41
CA PRO A 208 6.61 -1.74 -2.85
C PRO A 208 6.12 -1.51 -4.28
N LEU A 209 5.69 -0.30 -4.61
CA LEU A 209 5.15 0.01 -5.95
C LEU A 209 6.17 -0.25 -7.07
N ALA A 210 7.44 0.14 -6.84
CA ALA A 210 8.50 -0.08 -7.80
C ALA A 210 8.74 -1.57 -8.05
N CYS A 211 8.81 -2.37 -6.98
CA CYS A 211 8.99 -3.82 -7.05
C CYS A 211 7.81 -4.51 -7.75
N GLU A 212 6.58 -4.17 -7.38
CA GLU A 212 5.36 -4.72 -7.97
C GLU A 212 5.30 -4.48 -9.49
N LEU A 213 5.51 -3.22 -9.91
CA LEU A 213 5.40 -2.88 -11.32
C LEU A 213 6.60 -3.38 -12.13
N ALA A 214 7.83 -3.34 -11.57
CA ALA A 214 9.00 -3.90 -12.23
C ALA A 214 8.81 -5.38 -12.57
N GLN A 215 8.35 -6.19 -11.61
CA GLN A 215 8.07 -7.61 -11.83
C GLN A 215 6.92 -7.80 -12.83
N ALA A 216 5.84 -7.04 -12.71
CA ALA A 216 4.70 -7.16 -13.62
C ALA A 216 5.09 -6.85 -15.08
N PHE A 217 5.81 -5.76 -15.33
CA PHE A 217 6.26 -5.41 -16.68
C PHE A 217 7.28 -6.40 -17.22
N ARG A 218 8.19 -6.93 -16.37
CA ARG A 218 9.13 -7.97 -16.76
C ARG A 218 8.39 -9.23 -17.25
N ARG A 219 7.41 -9.68 -16.50
CA ARG A 219 6.59 -10.86 -16.84
C ARG A 219 5.74 -10.66 -18.09
N LEU A 220 5.37 -9.40 -18.38
CA LEU A 220 4.66 -9.01 -19.60
C LEU A 220 5.61 -8.82 -20.81
N GLY A 221 6.93 -8.98 -20.65
CA GLY A 221 7.87 -9.01 -21.78
C GLY A 221 8.80 -7.82 -21.89
N SER A 222 8.72 -6.81 -21.03
CA SER A 222 9.70 -5.71 -21.02
C SER A 222 11.08 -6.18 -20.54
N GLU A 223 12.14 -5.60 -21.08
CA GLU A 223 13.43 -5.56 -20.39
C GLU A 223 13.35 -4.51 -19.28
N VAL A 224 13.66 -4.91 -18.04
CA VAL A 224 13.49 -4.03 -16.88
C VAL A 224 14.80 -3.82 -16.15
N ASP A 225 15.18 -2.54 -15.98
CA ASP A 225 16.22 -2.08 -15.07
C ASP A 225 15.58 -1.41 -13.85
N LEU A 226 15.88 -1.89 -12.65
CA LEU A 226 15.42 -1.28 -11.41
C LEU A 226 16.59 -0.59 -10.71
N VAL A 227 16.47 0.73 -10.49
CA VAL A 227 17.50 1.58 -9.86
C VAL A 227 17.02 2.00 -8.48
N SER A 228 17.78 1.65 -7.44
CA SER A 228 17.49 2.06 -6.07
C SER A 228 18.72 2.64 -5.38
N ASN A 229 18.53 3.73 -4.65
CA ASN A 229 19.58 4.32 -3.82
C ASN A 229 19.82 3.55 -2.52
N THR A 230 18.96 2.59 -2.16
CA THR A 230 19.14 1.67 -1.05
C THR A 230 19.88 0.43 -1.47
N GLN A 231 20.58 -0.22 -0.53
CA GLN A 231 21.33 -1.46 -0.78
C GLN A 231 20.40 -2.69 -0.89
N SER A 232 19.15 -2.57 -0.46
CA SER A 232 18.16 -3.63 -0.48
C SER A 232 16.87 -3.15 -1.14
N LEU A 233 16.08 -4.10 -1.64
CA LEU A 233 14.68 -3.88 -1.98
C LEU A 233 13.85 -3.82 -0.70
N MET A 234 12.75 -3.07 -0.73
CA MET A 234 11.81 -2.95 0.40
C MET A 234 12.53 -2.68 1.74
N PRO A 235 13.30 -1.60 1.87
CA PRO A 235 14.22 -1.37 2.99
C PRO A 235 13.54 -1.14 4.36
N ARG A 236 12.20 -1.13 4.41
CA ARG A 236 11.40 -1.02 5.64
C ARG A 236 10.86 -2.34 6.14
N ASP A 237 10.97 -3.37 5.30
CA ASP A 237 10.54 -4.74 5.59
C ASP A 237 11.68 -5.54 6.22
N GLU A 238 11.40 -6.79 6.58
CA GLU A 238 12.41 -7.74 7.01
C GLU A 238 13.53 -7.85 5.97
N PRO A 239 14.81 -7.67 6.33
CA PRO A 239 15.91 -7.68 5.35
C PRO A 239 15.96 -8.93 4.48
N GLU A 240 15.61 -10.08 5.05
CA GLU A 240 15.61 -11.35 4.34
C GLU A 240 14.49 -11.42 3.29
N ALA A 241 13.34 -10.80 3.54
CA ALA A 241 12.27 -10.68 2.55
C ALA A 241 12.76 -9.90 1.32
N GLY A 242 13.45 -8.77 1.55
CA GLY A 242 14.06 -7.98 0.47
C GLY A 242 15.08 -8.76 -0.33
N GLU A 243 15.90 -9.59 0.34
CA GLU A 243 16.90 -10.45 -0.29
C GLU A 243 16.26 -11.59 -1.11
N LEU A 244 15.18 -12.19 -0.63
CA LEU A 244 14.42 -13.20 -1.35
C LEU A 244 13.85 -12.62 -2.65
N ILE A 245 13.20 -11.45 -2.58
CA ILE A 245 12.67 -10.77 -3.76
C ILE A 245 13.79 -10.35 -4.72
N ARG A 246 14.96 -9.91 -4.21
CA ARG A 246 16.11 -9.62 -5.06
C ARG A 246 16.51 -10.83 -5.90
N ARG A 247 16.67 -12.00 -5.26
CA ARG A 247 17.01 -13.25 -5.95
C ARG A 247 15.95 -13.65 -6.98
N ARG A 248 14.68 -13.55 -6.62
CA ARG A 248 13.57 -13.83 -7.53
C ARG A 248 13.60 -12.91 -8.76
N PHE A 249 13.84 -11.64 -8.58
CA PHE A 249 13.92 -10.68 -9.68
C PHE A 249 15.08 -10.97 -10.63
N GLU A 250 16.26 -11.32 -10.10
CA GLU A 250 17.41 -11.71 -10.90
C GLU A 250 17.15 -13.00 -11.69
N GLN A 251 16.49 -13.99 -11.08
CA GLN A 251 16.08 -15.23 -11.75
C GLN A 251 15.07 -14.95 -12.88
N GLU A 252 14.16 -14.01 -12.71
CA GLU A 252 13.22 -13.57 -13.73
C GLU A 252 13.88 -12.66 -14.79
N GLY A 253 15.15 -12.30 -14.61
CA GLY A 253 15.95 -11.53 -15.58
C GLY A 253 15.75 -10.01 -15.46
N LEU A 254 15.34 -9.49 -14.31
CA LEU A 254 15.43 -8.06 -14.02
C LEU A 254 16.90 -7.69 -13.75
N ARG A 255 17.33 -6.53 -14.22
CA ARG A 255 18.65 -5.97 -13.91
C ARG A 255 18.52 -5.00 -12.74
N LEU A 256 19.19 -5.32 -11.62
CA LEU A 256 19.11 -4.55 -10.38
C LEU A 256 20.34 -3.66 -10.21
N HIS A 257 20.11 -2.38 -9.95
CA HIS A 257 21.13 -1.36 -9.68
C HIS A 257 20.91 -0.81 -8.27
N LEU A 258 21.19 -1.63 -7.24
CA LEU A 258 21.06 -1.28 -5.84
C LEU A 258 22.23 -0.41 -5.38
N GLY A 259 22.02 0.44 -4.36
CA GLY A 259 23.00 1.42 -3.89
C GLY A 259 23.36 2.46 -4.98
N SER A 260 22.49 2.65 -5.94
CA SER A 260 22.75 3.46 -7.12
C SER A 260 21.75 4.61 -7.26
N LYS A 261 22.26 5.81 -7.60
CA LYS A 261 21.46 7.03 -7.72
C LYS A 261 21.30 7.44 -9.19
N ALA A 262 20.07 7.67 -9.61
CA ALA A 262 19.77 8.34 -10.87
C ALA A 262 20.24 9.80 -10.79
N VAL A 263 21.09 10.23 -11.72
CA VAL A 263 21.74 11.53 -11.65
C VAL A 263 21.36 12.46 -12.80
N ARG A 264 21.19 11.93 -14.01
CA ARG A 264 20.84 12.75 -15.17
C ARG A 264 20.04 11.96 -16.20
N VAL A 265 19.03 12.63 -16.75
CA VAL A 265 18.24 12.15 -17.89
C VAL A 265 18.63 12.94 -19.14
N THR A 266 18.83 12.23 -20.23
CA THR A 266 18.88 12.76 -21.59
C THR A 266 17.94 11.95 -22.46
N SER A 267 17.64 12.33 -23.70
CA SER A 267 16.66 11.65 -24.53
C SER A 267 16.88 10.11 -24.57
N GLY A 268 15.99 9.33 -23.92
CA GLY A 268 16.02 7.86 -23.87
C GLY A 268 17.19 7.25 -23.09
N ARG A 269 17.92 8.03 -22.26
CA ARG A 269 19.08 7.58 -21.48
C ARG A 269 19.04 8.14 -20.07
N LEU A 270 19.34 7.26 -19.10
CA LEU A 270 19.50 7.59 -17.69
C LEU A 270 20.93 7.32 -17.25
N ALA A 271 21.63 8.35 -16.80
CA ALA A 271 22.91 8.18 -16.11
C ALA A 271 22.67 7.80 -14.65
N VAL A 272 23.29 6.68 -14.24
CA VAL A 272 23.16 6.10 -12.89
C VAL A 272 24.55 6.04 -12.28
N HIS A 273 24.72 6.63 -11.09
CA HIS A 273 25.95 6.56 -10.31
C HIS A 273 25.80 5.54 -9.16
N GLY A 274 26.64 4.52 -9.16
CA GLY A 274 26.63 3.44 -8.19
C GLY A 274 28.02 3.03 -7.71
N PRO A 275 28.15 1.96 -6.90
CA PRO A 275 29.43 1.51 -6.35
C PRO A 275 30.51 1.22 -7.42
N ALA A 276 30.10 0.82 -8.62
CA ALA A 276 30.98 0.51 -9.75
C ALA A 276 31.22 1.73 -10.68
N GLY A 277 30.86 2.94 -10.25
CA GLY A 277 30.98 4.16 -11.04
C GLY A 277 29.68 4.56 -11.76
N THR A 278 29.81 5.42 -12.77
CA THR A 278 28.66 5.90 -13.55
C THR A 278 28.46 5.06 -14.80
N ARG A 279 27.22 4.67 -15.08
CA ARG A 279 26.81 3.97 -16.31
C ARG A 279 25.57 4.63 -16.92
N GLU A 280 25.33 4.40 -18.18
CA GLU A 280 24.12 4.82 -18.88
C GLU A 280 23.18 3.63 -19.09
N LEU A 281 21.90 3.82 -18.79
CA LEU A 281 20.82 2.88 -19.08
C LEU A 281 19.96 3.47 -20.20
N HIS A 282 19.67 2.66 -21.22
CA HIS A 282 18.76 3.06 -22.30
C HIS A 282 17.33 2.64 -21.94
N TYR A 283 16.36 3.50 -22.20
CA TYR A 283 14.97 3.22 -21.93
C TYR A 283 14.02 3.78 -23.00
N ASP A 284 12.86 3.14 -23.13
CA ASP A 284 11.71 3.63 -23.90
C ASP A 284 10.68 4.28 -22.96
N ALA A 285 10.66 3.84 -21.69
CA ALA A 285 9.86 4.44 -20.63
C ALA A 285 10.65 4.50 -19.31
N LEU A 286 10.42 5.56 -18.53
CA LEU A 286 11.01 5.78 -17.21
C LEU A 286 9.89 5.87 -16.17
N LEU A 287 9.86 4.97 -15.18
CA LEU A 287 8.85 4.94 -14.12
C LEU A 287 9.45 5.39 -12.78
N LEU A 288 8.81 6.35 -12.13
CA LEU A 288 9.19 6.82 -10.81
C LEU A 288 8.35 6.14 -9.72
N GLY A 289 8.98 5.31 -8.89
CA GLY A 289 8.46 4.68 -7.69
C GLY A 289 9.17 5.16 -6.42
N THR A 290 9.45 6.46 -6.32
CA THR A 290 10.40 7.10 -5.40
C THR A 290 9.79 7.61 -4.11
N GLY A 291 8.54 7.22 -3.80
CA GLY A 291 7.81 7.62 -2.61
C GLY A 291 6.70 8.64 -2.88
N ARG A 292 6.14 9.19 -1.80
CA ARG A 292 4.94 10.06 -1.86
C ARG A 292 5.10 11.27 -0.95
N ILE A 293 4.55 12.41 -1.39
CA ILE A 293 4.50 13.68 -0.65
C ILE A 293 3.06 13.97 -0.22
N PRO A 294 2.80 14.28 1.06
CA PRO A 294 1.48 14.68 1.54
C PRO A 294 0.94 15.94 0.84
N ASN A 295 -0.34 15.94 0.49
CA ASN A 295 -1.00 17.04 -0.18
C ASN A 295 -1.46 18.10 0.82
N VAL A 296 -0.56 19.00 1.19
CA VAL A 296 -0.81 20.14 2.10
C VAL A 296 -0.87 21.48 1.36
N GLY A 297 -0.39 21.52 0.12
CA GLY A 297 -0.40 22.73 -0.70
C GLY A 297 -1.82 23.14 -1.14
N HIS A 298 -2.00 24.43 -1.39
CA HIS A 298 -3.26 25.01 -1.93
C HIS A 298 -4.52 24.84 -1.07
N LEU A 299 -4.37 24.41 0.20
CA LEU A 299 -5.48 24.25 1.14
C LEU A 299 -5.71 25.49 2.02
N ASP A 300 -4.80 26.47 2.00
CA ASP A 300 -4.78 27.66 2.85
C ASP A 300 -4.93 27.28 4.35
N LEU A 301 -4.11 26.30 4.80
CA LEU A 301 -4.16 25.70 6.14
C LEU A 301 -3.92 26.73 7.25
N GLU A 302 -3.18 27.80 6.97
CA GLU A 302 -2.93 28.90 7.87
C GLU A 302 -4.23 29.65 8.20
N ALA A 303 -5.14 29.83 7.22
CA ALA A 303 -6.45 30.45 7.44
C ALA A 303 -7.32 29.65 8.43
N ALA A 304 -7.06 28.33 8.51
CA ALA A 304 -7.71 27.44 9.46
C ALA A 304 -6.94 27.26 10.77
N SER A 305 -5.79 27.94 10.96
CA SER A 305 -4.89 27.78 12.11
C SER A 305 -4.38 26.33 12.26
N VAL A 306 -4.18 25.62 11.15
CA VAL A 306 -3.67 24.25 11.11
C VAL A 306 -2.17 24.25 10.86
N ARG A 307 -1.40 23.61 11.75
CA ARG A 307 0.05 23.43 11.58
C ARG A 307 0.35 22.26 10.65
N PHE A 308 1.29 22.47 9.76
CA PHE A 308 1.74 21.48 8.78
C PHE A 308 3.20 21.66 8.44
N SER A 309 3.77 20.69 7.72
CA SER A 309 5.12 20.73 7.16
C SER A 309 5.14 19.94 5.84
N ASN A 310 6.30 19.82 5.22
CA ASN A 310 6.48 18.92 4.06
C ASN A 310 6.21 17.43 4.39
N SER A 311 6.20 17.07 5.68
CA SER A 311 5.87 15.71 6.13
C SER A 311 4.36 15.48 6.30
N GLY A 312 3.53 16.53 6.15
CA GLY A 312 2.08 16.47 6.24
C GLY A 312 1.48 17.39 7.30
N VAL A 313 0.19 17.23 7.54
CA VAL A 313 -0.56 17.91 8.60
C VAL A 313 -0.14 17.34 9.95
N GLN A 314 0.19 18.24 10.90
CA GLN A 314 0.58 17.83 12.26
C GLN A 314 -0.67 17.49 13.07
N VAL A 315 -0.70 16.29 13.63
CA VAL A 315 -1.79 15.78 14.47
C VAL A 315 -1.26 15.21 15.78
N ASP A 316 -2.13 15.18 16.79
CA ASP A 316 -1.90 14.42 18.02
C ASP A 316 -2.27 12.94 17.85
N GLU A 317 -2.12 12.14 18.92
CA GLU A 317 -2.44 10.70 18.91
C GLU A 317 -3.94 10.40 18.65
N TYR A 318 -4.80 11.41 18.76
CA TYR A 318 -6.24 11.34 18.49
C TYR A 318 -6.59 11.83 17.07
N LEU A 319 -5.58 12.12 16.25
CA LEU A 319 -5.68 12.69 14.89
C LEU A 319 -6.26 14.12 14.87
N ARG A 320 -6.18 14.87 15.97
CA ARG A 320 -6.58 16.28 16.05
C ARG A 320 -5.44 17.17 15.58
N THR A 321 -5.74 18.18 14.80
CA THR A 321 -4.77 19.21 14.40
C THR A 321 -4.62 20.28 15.50
N SER A 322 -3.81 21.31 15.23
CA SER A 322 -3.73 22.48 16.10
C SER A 322 -5.05 23.28 16.22
N ASN A 323 -5.99 23.11 15.27
CA ASN A 323 -7.36 23.57 15.39
C ASN A 323 -8.21 22.41 15.97
N PRO A 324 -8.80 22.55 17.17
CA PRO A 324 -9.52 21.45 17.84
C PRO A 324 -10.79 20.99 17.12
N ASN A 325 -11.23 21.73 16.11
CA ASN A 325 -12.37 21.38 15.28
C ASN A 325 -11.97 20.69 13.97
N ILE A 326 -10.66 20.58 13.68
CA ILE A 326 -10.14 20.00 12.46
C ILE A 326 -9.27 18.78 12.80
N PHE A 327 -9.56 17.67 12.15
CA PHE A 327 -8.83 16.42 12.20
C PHE A 327 -8.14 16.17 10.86
N ALA A 328 -7.15 15.28 10.83
CA ALA A 328 -6.54 14.84 9.58
C ALA A 328 -6.25 13.34 9.62
N ALA A 329 -6.48 12.64 8.52
CA ALA A 329 -6.34 11.20 8.41
C ALA A 329 -5.77 10.76 7.05
N GLY A 330 -5.27 9.54 6.99
CA GLY A 330 -4.63 8.97 5.80
C GLY A 330 -3.30 9.61 5.46
N ASP A 331 -2.88 9.51 4.20
CA ASP A 331 -1.52 9.85 3.74
C ASP A 331 -1.10 11.30 4.04
N VAL A 332 -2.05 12.21 4.23
CA VAL A 332 -1.77 13.61 4.51
C VAL A 332 -1.24 13.84 5.93
N ALA A 333 -1.50 12.92 6.86
CA ALA A 333 -1.16 13.09 8.29
C ALA A 333 -0.58 11.82 8.94
N PHE A 334 -0.81 10.63 8.36
CA PHE A 334 -0.42 9.36 8.95
C PHE A 334 0.82 8.79 8.25
N PRO A 335 1.79 8.21 9.00
CA PRO A 335 3.05 7.73 8.40
C PRO A 335 2.87 6.52 7.50
N GLU A 336 1.96 5.59 7.84
CA GLU A 336 1.65 4.39 7.07
C GLU A 336 0.70 4.72 5.92
N LYS A 337 1.28 4.95 4.73
CA LYS A 337 0.55 5.39 3.51
C LYS A 337 -0.07 4.20 2.77
N PHE A 338 -0.98 3.50 3.46
CA PHE A 338 -1.74 2.36 2.93
C PHE A 338 -3.25 2.63 2.98
N THR A 339 -3.98 2.14 2.00
CA THR A 339 -5.43 2.37 1.92
C THR A 339 -6.19 1.89 3.15
N HIS A 340 -5.85 0.71 3.69
CA HIS A 340 -6.50 0.18 4.89
C HIS A 340 -6.17 1.00 6.15
N ALA A 341 -4.94 1.52 6.29
CA ALA A 341 -4.56 2.45 7.36
C ALA A 341 -5.32 3.78 7.22
N ALA A 342 -5.44 4.29 6.01
CA ALA A 342 -6.21 5.49 5.69
C ALA A 342 -7.69 5.34 6.06
N MET A 343 -8.30 4.20 5.75
CA MET A 343 -9.69 3.89 6.11
C MET A 343 -9.87 3.72 7.63
N ALA A 344 -8.91 3.09 8.33
CA ALA A 344 -8.95 2.92 9.77
C ALA A 344 -8.83 4.28 10.50
N THR A 345 -7.88 5.12 10.08
CA THR A 345 -7.69 6.47 10.63
C THR A 345 -8.90 7.39 10.34
N ALA A 346 -9.57 7.22 9.18
CA ALA A 346 -10.79 7.93 8.86
C ALA A 346 -11.93 7.62 9.85
N ARG A 347 -12.20 6.34 10.13
CA ARG A 347 -13.19 5.92 11.13
C ARG A 347 -12.85 6.45 12.53
N LEU A 348 -11.56 6.42 12.87
CA LEU A 348 -11.06 6.97 14.13
C LEU A 348 -11.33 8.47 14.24
N CYS A 349 -11.04 9.24 13.19
CA CYS A 349 -11.34 10.67 13.13
C CYS A 349 -12.82 10.96 13.35
N VAL A 350 -13.71 10.28 12.64
CA VAL A 350 -15.17 10.47 12.79
C VAL A 350 -15.62 10.17 14.21
N THR A 351 -15.16 9.05 14.78
CA THR A 351 -15.50 8.64 16.15
C THR A 351 -15.02 9.67 17.17
N ASN A 352 -13.80 10.19 17.02
CA ASN A 352 -13.24 11.19 17.91
C ASN A 352 -13.89 12.57 17.72
N ALA A 353 -14.19 12.97 16.47
CA ALA A 353 -14.72 14.29 16.14
C ALA A 353 -16.19 14.46 16.52
N LEU A 354 -17.03 13.45 16.25
CA LEU A 354 -18.48 13.56 16.36
C LEU A 354 -19.04 12.87 17.62
N ASN A 355 -18.42 11.78 18.08
CA ASN A 355 -18.92 11.01 19.23
C ASN A 355 -18.15 11.31 20.53
N GLY A 356 -17.15 12.23 20.49
CA GLY A 356 -16.37 12.59 21.68
C GLY A 356 -15.50 11.46 22.24
N ALA A 357 -15.28 10.38 21.48
CA ALA A 357 -14.38 9.31 21.88
C ALA A 357 -12.93 9.80 21.89
N ASN A 358 -12.11 9.18 22.74
CA ASN A 358 -10.67 9.46 22.81
C ASN A 358 -9.90 8.17 22.45
N ARG A 359 -10.07 7.69 21.21
CA ARG A 359 -9.36 6.54 20.68
C ARG A 359 -8.03 6.99 20.05
N ARG A 360 -6.97 6.27 20.33
CA ARG A 360 -5.62 6.64 19.88
C ARG A 360 -5.26 5.94 18.57
N ALA A 361 -4.68 6.70 17.65
CA ALA A 361 -4.16 6.13 16.40
C ALA A 361 -2.93 5.22 16.64
N THR A 362 -2.20 5.45 17.73
CA THR A 362 -1.07 4.62 18.16
C THR A 362 -1.46 3.20 18.61
N GLU A 363 -2.76 2.95 18.86
CA GLU A 363 -3.28 1.62 19.21
C GLU A 363 -3.66 0.79 17.97
N LEU A 364 -3.58 1.37 16.76
CA LEU A 364 -3.89 0.65 15.53
C LEU A 364 -2.77 -0.35 15.18
N VAL A 365 -3.14 -1.59 15.00
CA VAL A 365 -2.27 -2.62 14.41
C VAL A 365 -2.38 -2.50 12.90
N VAL A 366 -1.37 -1.89 12.28
CA VAL A 366 -1.37 -1.61 10.83
C VAL A 366 -0.46 -2.60 10.12
N PRO A 367 -1.01 -3.53 9.34
CA PRO A 367 -0.21 -4.39 8.46
C PRO A 367 0.16 -3.69 7.16
N HIS A 368 1.06 -4.30 6.40
CA HIS A 368 1.22 -3.99 4.98
C HIS A 368 1.56 -5.23 4.17
N CYS A 369 1.31 -5.16 2.87
CA CYS A 369 1.66 -6.22 1.93
C CYS A 369 2.19 -5.59 0.63
N THR A 370 3.32 -6.11 0.17
CA THR A 370 3.86 -5.88 -1.18
C THR A 370 3.47 -7.06 -2.05
N TYR A 371 2.75 -6.79 -3.13
CA TYR A 371 2.13 -7.82 -3.99
C TYR A 371 3.06 -8.26 -5.13
N THR A 372 4.33 -8.44 -4.81
CA THR A 372 5.27 -9.18 -5.65
C THR A 372 4.89 -10.67 -5.67
N ASP A 373 5.66 -11.50 -6.35
CA ASP A 373 5.51 -12.95 -6.33
C ASP A 373 6.86 -13.58 -6.01
N PRO A 374 7.02 -14.16 -4.78
CA PRO A 374 6.03 -14.22 -3.70
C PRO A 374 5.66 -12.85 -3.12
N GLU A 375 4.48 -12.78 -2.45
CA GLU A 375 4.05 -11.61 -1.70
C GLU A 375 4.85 -11.47 -0.40
N VAL A 376 5.05 -10.22 0.04
CA VAL A 376 5.69 -9.92 1.33
C VAL A 376 4.68 -9.17 2.19
N ALA A 377 4.24 -9.80 3.27
CA ALA A 377 3.33 -9.19 4.24
C ALA A 377 4.00 -9.06 5.60
N GLN A 378 3.76 -7.93 6.27
CA GLN A 378 4.35 -7.62 7.56
C GLN A 378 3.35 -6.90 8.46
N VAL A 379 3.45 -7.14 9.78
CA VAL A 379 2.71 -6.43 10.82
C VAL A 379 3.57 -6.27 12.07
N GLY A 380 3.48 -5.12 12.73
CA GLY A 380 4.17 -4.85 14.00
C GLY A 380 5.68 -4.67 13.86
N LEU A 381 6.44 -5.19 14.84
CA LEU A 381 7.88 -4.96 14.97
C LEU A 381 8.70 -5.96 14.15
N THR A 382 9.71 -5.45 13.45
CA THR A 382 10.87 -6.23 12.99
C THR A 382 11.95 -6.25 14.09
N PRO A 383 12.97 -7.13 14.01
CA PRO A 383 14.09 -7.13 14.97
C PRO A 383 14.78 -5.77 15.11
N ASP A 384 14.96 -5.04 13.99
CA ASP A 384 15.59 -3.72 14.01
C ASP A 384 14.71 -2.70 14.75
N ARG A 385 13.42 -2.64 14.44
CA ARG A 385 12.48 -1.77 15.16
C ARG A 385 12.33 -2.14 16.63
N ALA A 386 12.28 -3.43 16.94
CA ALA A 386 12.25 -3.88 18.33
C ALA A 386 13.48 -3.42 19.11
N ARG A 387 14.66 -3.44 18.48
CA ARG A 387 15.91 -2.94 19.07
C ARG A 387 15.87 -1.42 19.28
N GLU A 388 15.39 -0.66 18.29
CA GLU A 388 15.23 0.80 18.37
C GLU A 388 14.25 1.21 19.47
N GLU A 389 13.16 0.45 19.64
CA GLU A 389 12.12 0.70 20.65
C GLU A 389 12.46 0.09 22.04
N GLY A 390 13.58 -0.62 22.17
CA GLY A 390 13.99 -1.27 23.43
C GLY A 390 13.10 -2.45 23.83
N VAL A 391 12.39 -3.07 22.88
CA VAL A 391 11.53 -4.22 23.11
C VAL A 391 12.32 -5.50 22.91
N ALA A 392 12.47 -6.29 23.98
CA ALA A 392 13.08 -7.61 23.90
C ALA A 392 12.11 -8.62 23.30
N ILE A 393 12.54 -9.32 22.26
CA ILE A 393 11.71 -10.28 21.52
C ILE A 393 12.29 -11.68 21.52
N ASP A 394 11.43 -12.70 21.34
CA ASP A 394 11.76 -14.05 20.96
C ASP A 394 11.25 -14.30 19.53
N GLU A 395 12.01 -15.03 18.71
CA GLU A 395 11.72 -15.33 17.32
C GLU A 395 11.31 -16.78 17.14
N TYR A 396 10.24 -16.98 16.36
CA TYR A 396 9.76 -18.32 15.95
C TYR A 396 9.53 -18.31 14.44
N ARG A 397 10.18 -19.26 13.75
CA ARG A 397 10.28 -19.27 12.28
C ARG A 397 10.04 -20.62 11.67
N LEU A 398 9.43 -20.61 10.47
CA LEU A 398 9.26 -21.79 9.61
C LEU A 398 9.40 -21.41 8.13
N GLU A 399 10.20 -22.21 7.39
CA GLU A 399 10.31 -22.09 5.94
C GLU A 399 9.07 -22.68 5.25
N LEU A 400 8.58 -22.06 4.18
CA LEU A 400 7.40 -22.53 3.43
C LEU A 400 7.65 -23.91 2.80
N ALA A 401 8.88 -24.24 2.42
CA ALA A 401 9.29 -25.56 1.95
C ALA A 401 8.98 -26.71 2.93
N LYS A 402 8.69 -26.40 4.20
CA LYS A 402 8.26 -27.37 5.20
C LYS A 402 6.74 -27.46 5.34
N VAL A 403 5.99 -26.64 4.62
CA VAL A 403 4.52 -26.62 4.63
C VAL A 403 4.01 -27.40 3.43
N GLU A 404 3.23 -28.46 3.70
CA GLU A 404 2.81 -29.39 2.64
C GLU A 404 2.11 -28.69 1.48
N ARG A 405 1.17 -27.80 1.75
CA ARG A 405 0.46 -27.09 0.71
C ARG A 405 1.38 -26.21 -0.15
N ALA A 406 2.43 -25.65 0.40
CA ALA A 406 3.36 -24.83 -0.37
C ALA A 406 4.11 -25.65 -1.42
N PHE A 407 4.62 -26.84 -1.06
CA PHE A 407 5.30 -27.69 -2.06
C PHE A 407 4.33 -28.41 -3.01
N LEU A 408 3.09 -28.70 -2.60
CA LEU A 408 2.07 -29.23 -3.51
C LEU A 408 1.69 -28.21 -4.60
N ASP A 409 1.72 -26.92 -4.28
CA ASP A 409 1.42 -25.83 -5.20
C ASP A 409 2.67 -25.37 -6.00
N GLY A 410 3.88 -25.88 -5.71
CA GLY A 410 5.13 -25.39 -6.28
C GLY A 410 5.49 -23.97 -5.82
N GLU A 411 5.11 -23.62 -4.58
CA GLU A 411 5.25 -22.28 -3.97
C GLU A 411 6.08 -22.36 -2.68
N GLU A 412 7.19 -23.10 -2.73
CA GLU A 412 8.04 -23.41 -1.58
C GLU A 412 8.93 -22.25 -1.14
N GLU A 413 9.16 -21.29 -2.03
CA GLU A 413 10.05 -20.17 -1.75
C GLU A 413 9.37 -19.16 -0.83
N GLY A 414 9.89 -19.08 0.39
CA GLY A 414 9.38 -18.15 1.39
C GLY A 414 9.51 -18.65 2.82
N PHE A 415 9.05 -17.82 3.74
CA PHE A 415 9.08 -18.12 5.17
C PHE A 415 7.98 -17.38 5.91
N ALA A 416 7.67 -17.84 7.10
CA ALA A 416 6.92 -17.10 8.11
C ALA A 416 7.77 -16.95 9.38
N VAL A 417 7.78 -15.75 9.96
CA VAL A 417 8.40 -15.48 11.25
C VAL A 417 7.42 -14.70 12.12
N ILE A 418 7.33 -15.11 13.39
CA ILE A 418 6.52 -14.45 14.42
C ILE A 418 7.44 -14.03 15.55
N TYR A 419 7.33 -12.77 15.94
CA TYR A 419 8.04 -12.19 17.06
C TYR A 419 7.10 -12.05 18.24
N THR A 420 7.48 -12.62 19.40
CA THR A 420 6.75 -12.43 20.65
C THR A 420 7.56 -11.57 21.61
N ARG A 421 6.89 -10.87 22.50
CA ARG A 421 7.58 -10.23 23.62
C ARG A 421 8.31 -11.31 24.46
N ARG A 422 9.60 -11.08 24.71
CA ARG A 422 10.47 -12.07 25.36
C ARG A 422 9.82 -12.65 26.60
N GLY A 423 9.82 -13.99 26.68
CA GLY A 423 9.29 -14.72 27.79
C GLY A 423 7.76 -14.74 27.89
N THR A 424 7.02 -14.24 26.89
CA THR A 424 5.54 -14.24 26.84
C THR A 424 5.03 -14.79 25.52
N GLY A 425 3.70 -15.03 25.41
CA GLY A 425 3.03 -15.37 24.15
C GLY A 425 2.50 -14.15 23.39
N GLU A 426 2.73 -12.93 23.87
CA GLU A 426 2.26 -11.70 23.22
C GLU A 426 2.98 -11.51 21.89
N ILE A 427 2.22 -11.61 20.77
CA ILE A 427 2.74 -11.36 19.44
C ILE A 427 2.94 -9.84 19.27
N VAL A 428 4.17 -9.42 18.96
CA VAL A 428 4.53 -8.03 18.74
C VAL A 428 4.89 -7.71 17.30
N GLY A 429 5.11 -8.73 16.48
CA GLY A 429 5.38 -8.57 15.05
C GLY A 429 5.38 -9.88 14.30
N ALA A 430 5.23 -9.80 12.98
CA ALA A 430 5.33 -10.95 12.09
C ALA A 430 5.68 -10.50 10.68
N THR A 431 6.43 -11.34 9.96
CA THR A 431 6.70 -11.22 8.54
C THR A 431 6.38 -12.54 7.85
N LEU A 432 5.72 -12.48 6.72
CA LEU A 432 5.37 -13.60 5.88
C LEU A 432 5.78 -13.33 4.43
N VAL A 433 6.55 -14.24 3.85
CA VAL A 433 6.85 -14.27 2.42
C VAL A 433 6.24 -15.53 1.86
N ALA A 434 5.18 -15.40 1.07
CA ALA A 434 4.41 -16.52 0.52
C ALA A 434 3.58 -16.07 -0.68
N ALA A 435 3.04 -16.99 -1.47
CA ALA A 435 2.21 -16.67 -2.64
C ALA A 435 0.92 -15.91 -2.28
N HIS A 436 0.40 -16.10 -1.06
CA HIS A 436 -0.82 -15.49 -0.54
C HIS A 436 -0.60 -14.80 0.82
N ALA A 437 0.57 -14.18 1.01
CA ALA A 437 0.95 -13.59 2.30
C ALA A 437 -0.03 -12.53 2.77
N GLY A 438 -0.56 -11.70 1.86
CA GLY A 438 -1.52 -10.65 2.18
C GLY A 438 -2.86 -11.17 2.74
N GLU A 439 -3.31 -12.33 2.27
CA GLU A 439 -4.52 -12.98 2.80
C GLU A 439 -4.24 -13.67 4.14
N MET A 440 -3.12 -14.40 4.22
CA MET A 440 -2.76 -15.22 5.37
C MET A 440 -2.49 -14.38 6.63
N ILE A 441 -1.79 -13.24 6.51
CA ILE A 441 -1.38 -12.43 7.66
C ILE A 441 -2.57 -11.89 8.48
N SER A 442 -3.78 -11.92 7.93
CA SER A 442 -5.00 -11.44 8.59
C SER A 442 -5.29 -12.16 9.92
N GLU A 443 -4.91 -13.43 10.07
CA GLU A 443 -5.00 -14.18 11.31
C GLU A 443 -4.13 -13.54 12.41
N LEU A 444 -2.87 -13.21 12.09
CA LEU A 444 -1.97 -12.59 13.05
C LEU A 444 -2.39 -11.17 13.40
N ILE A 445 -2.97 -10.43 12.45
CA ILE A 445 -3.52 -9.09 12.74
C ILE A 445 -4.67 -9.19 13.73
N LEU A 446 -5.56 -10.17 13.58
CA LEU A 446 -6.67 -10.41 14.51
C LEU A 446 -6.15 -10.75 15.91
N THR A 447 -5.18 -11.66 16.00
CA THR A 447 -4.56 -12.05 17.28
C THR A 447 -3.89 -10.87 17.97
N MET A 448 -3.10 -10.06 17.23
CA MET A 448 -2.44 -8.88 17.79
C MET A 448 -3.45 -7.81 18.23
N THR A 449 -4.46 -7.51 17.41
CA THR A 449 -5.50 -6.51 17.73
C THR A 449 -6.24 -6.85 19.03
N HIS A 450 -6.50 -8.11 19.26
CA HIS A 450 -7.23 -8.60 20.45
C HIS A 450 -6.31 -9.14 21.54
N LYS A 451 -5.00 -8.99 21.39
CA LYS A 451 -3.97 -9.46 22.34
C LYS A 451 -4.13 -10.96 22.68
N VAL A 452 -4.51 -11.74 21.66
CA VAL A 452 -4.59 -13.18 21.77
C VAL A 452 -3.16 -13.74 21.78
N PRO A 453 -2.77 -14.54 22.79
CA PRO A 453 -1.41 -15.06 22.87
C PRO A 453 -1.17 -16.19 21.89
N LEU A 454 0.08 -16.43 21.51
CA LEU A 454 0.49 -17.40 20.50
C LEU A 454 0.08 -18.86 20.87
N GLU A 455 -0.09 -19.16 22.16
CA GLU A 455 -0.60 -20.44 22.64
C GLU A 455 -1.99 -20.76 22.07
N VAL A 456 -2.84 -19.76 21.92
CA VAL A 456 -4.21 -19.95 21.38
C VAL A 456 -4.16 -20.31 19.90
N VAL A 457 -3.20 -19.74 19.15
CA VAL A 457 -2.98 -20.12 17.74
C VAL A 457 -2.55 -21.59 17.63
N ALA A 458 -1.73 -22.08 18.59
CA ALA A 458 -1.35 -23.51 18.64
C ALA A 458 -2.54 -24.44 18.87
N GLU A 459 -3.56 -24.00 19.62
CA GLU A 459 -4.76 -24.75 19.92
C GLU A 459 -5.87 -24.61 18.86
N THR A 460 -5.71 -23.64 17.94
CA THR A 460 -6.67 -23.39 16.86
C THR A 460 -6.54 -24.44 15.77
N ILE A 461 -7.66 -25.03 15.34
CA ILE A 461 -7.67 -26.01 14.26
C ILE A 461 -7.63 -25.26 12.92
N HIS A 462 -6.60 -25.51 12.14
CA HIS A 462 -6.47 -25.01 10.76
C HIS A 462 -6.97 -26.04 9.75
N CYS A 463 -7.50 -25.56 8.63
CA CYS A 463 -7.82 -26.44 7.51
C CYS A 463 -6.53 -27.07 6.95
N TYR A 464 -6.58 -28.36 6.62
CA TYR A 464 -5.45 -29.09 6.06
C TYR A 464 -5.80 -29.65 4.67
N PRO A 465 -4.88 -29.59 3.67
CA PRO A 465 -3.65 -28.81 3.70
C PRO A 465 -3.87 -27.35 3.28
N THR A 466 -3.29 -26.40 3.99
CA THR A 466 -3.28 -24.99 3.64
C THR A 466 -1.91 -24.36 3.94
N GLN A 467 -1.56 -23.25 3.25
CA GLN A 467 -0.33 -22.54 3.57
C GLN A 467 -0.44 -21.82 4.93
N ALA A 468 -1.63 -21.42 5.36
CA ALA A 468 -1.89 -20.78 6.65
C ALA A 468 -1.58 -21.68 7.87
N GLU A 469 -1.51 -23.02 7.68
CA GLU A 469 -1.04 -23.97 8.71
C GLU A 469 0.35 -23.59 9.27
N VAL A 470 1.14 -22.80 8.53
CA VAL A 470 2.46 -22.31 8.97
C VAL A 470 2.36 -21.63 10.34
N PHE A 471 1.31 -20.87 10.62
CA PHE A 471 1.15 -20.15 11.89
C PHE A 471 0.89 -21.10 13.06
N GLN A 472 0.03 -22.11 12.87
CA GLN A 472 -0.19 -23.15 13.88
C GLN A 472 1.12 -23.91 14.16
N ARG A 473 1.89 -24.26 13.14
CA ARG A 473 3.15 -24.99 13.31
C ARG A 473 4.19 -24.17 14.05
N ILE A 474 4.29 -22.86 13.78
CA ILE A 474 5.13 -21.93 14.54
C ILE A 474 4.65 -21.83 15.99
N ALA A 475 3.34 -21.74 16.21
CA ALA A 475 2.76 -21.67 17.54
C ALA A 475 2.97 -22.96 18.36
N LEU A 476 2.94 -24.13 17.70
CA LEU A 476 3.29 -25.41 18.32
C LEU A 476 4.79 -25.48 18.70
N GLN A 477 5.70 -24.92 17.88
CA GLN A 477 7.12 -24.78 18.26
C GLN A 477 7.26 -23.96 19.54
N TYR A 478 6.60 -22.78 19.57
CA TYR A 478 6.59 -21.94 20.78
C TYR A 478 6.06 -22.71 22.02
N ALA A 479 4.91 -23.39 21.89
CA ALA A 479 4.32 -24.15 22.98
C ALA A 479 5.26 -25.25 23.49
N SER A 480 6.00 -25.92 22.60
CA SER A 480 6.94 -26.99 22.97
C SER A 480 8.11 -26.49 23.80
N THR A 481 8.57 -25.25 23.59
CA THR A 481 9.68 -24.65 24.36
C THR A 481 9.28 -24.35 25.80
N ARG A 482 7.98 -24.22 26.09
CA ARG A 482 7.47 -23.81 27.40
C ARG A 482 6.96 -24.95 28.27
N LYS A 483 6.36 -25.95 27.70
CA LYS A 483 5.68 -27.02 28.45
C LYS A 483 6.50 -28.32 28.54
N GLY A 484 7.68 -28.40 27.94
CA GLY A 484 8.48 -29.62 27.91
C GLY A 484 7.77 -30.80 27.20
N THR A 485 6.76 -30.52 26.41
CA THR A 485 5.98 -31.52 25.68
C THR A 485 6.71 -31.95 24.42
N VAL A 486 6.64 -33.25 24.13
CA VAL A 486 7.21 -33.88 22.92
C VAL A 486 6.64 -33.22 21.67
N PRO A 487 7.48 -32.85 20.68
CA PRO A 487 6.98 -32.29 19.43
C PRO A 487 6.02 -33.27 18.75
N ILE A 488 4.82 -32.81 18.45
CA ILE A 488 3.87 -33.58 17.66
C ILE A 488 4.30 -33.46 16.18
N TRP A 489 4.53 -34.62 15.52
CA TRP A 489 4.81 -34.73 14.11
C TRP A 489 6.09 -34.01 13.59
N GLY A 490 7.26 -34.64 13.75
CA GLY A 490 8.46 -34.38 12.94
C GLY A 490 9.00 -32.93 12.92
N ILE A 491 8.50 -32.05 13.78
CA ILE A 491 9.03 -30.70 13.98
C ILE A 491 10.23 -30.86 14.93
N PRO A 492 11.46 -30.55 14.51
CA PRO A 492 12.59 -30.52 15.44
C PRO A 492 12.26 -29.56 16.57
N ALA A 493 12.50 -29.97 17.84
CA ALA A 493 12.48 -29.03 18.95
C ALA A 493 13.35 -27.83 18.56
N ALA A 494 12.83 -26.61 18.67
CA ALA A 494 13.63 -25.40 18.46
C ALA A 494 14.86 -25.56 19.37
N LYS A 495 16.06 -25.57 18.80
CA LYS A 495 17.28 -25.30 19.56
C LYS A 495 17.05 -23.93 20.16
N GLY A 496 16.99 -23.86 21.48
CA GLY A 496 16.59 -22.67 22.26
C GLY A 496 17.04 -21.39 21.58
N GLY A 497 16.09 -20.48 21.35
CA GLY A 497 16.18 -19.36 20.43
C GLY A 497 17.57 -18.72 20.42
N ASP A 498 18.08 -18.50 19.24
CA ASP A 498 19.29 -17.70 19.06
C ASP A 498 19.05 -16.36 19.77
N ARG A 499 19.79 -16.16 20.87
CA ARG A 499 19.65 -14.96 21.71
C ARG A 499 20.20 -13.77 20.94
N ILE A 500 19.34 -13.09 20.21
CA ILE A 500 19.66 -11.77 19.67
C ILE A 500 19.67 -10.80 20.87
N ASN A 501 20.85 -10.44 21.33
CA ASN A 501 21.24 -9.55 22.40
C ASN A 501 21.90 -10.26 23.60
N GLU A 502 23.08 -10.85 23.39
CA GLU A 502 24.10 -10.87 24.42
C GLU A 502 24.94 -9.60 24.27
N GLU A 503 24.87 -8.68 25.24
CA GLU A 503 25.84 -7.61 25.39
C GLU A 503 27.23 -8.22 25.43
N PRO A 504 28.26 -7.63 24.78
CA PRO A 504 29.61 -8.02 25.01
C PRO A 504 29.95 -7.63 26.47
N ALA A 505 30.22 -8.63 27.29
CA ALA A 505 30.80 -8.43 28.57
C ALA A 505 32.15 -7.72 28.42
N LYS A 506 32.25 -6.51 29.03
CA LYS A 506 33.38 -5.63 29.30
C LYS A 506 34.74 -5.88 28.61
#